data_c5e50a210a7beb7cb13001330f7d2415
#
_entry.id   c5e50a210a7beb7cb13001330f7d2415
#
_cell.length_a   1.000
_cell.length_b   1.000
_cell.length_c   1.000
_cell.angle_alpha   90.00
_cell.angle_beta   90.00
_cell.angle_gamma   90.00
#
_symmetry.space_group_name_H-M   'P 1'
#
loop_
_entity.id
_entity.type
_entity.pdbx_description
1 polymer ?
#
loop_
_entity_poly.entity_id
_entity_poly.type
_entity_poly.pdbx_seq_one_letter_code
_entity_poly.pdbx_strand_id
1 'polypeptide(L)'
;MLEKTQSTEIENIYNRNKNKYILEKVSKNIFFISSLIAVLSLLLIIGFVFYKGLTPFIFKGYSFIDFFTGSDWLPGSDKFGIATMVVASIVATVGALIIGVPIGILTAVFIAEVAPKKVAKIISPAVELLAGIPSVLYGIFGLAVIVPNIQNIFNLPKGQSLLAVIIVLSIMMLPTIISVSETAIRAVPKAYKEGSLALGASKIETIFKVVLPAAKSGILAAI
;
A
#
# COMPACT_ATOMS: atom_id res chain seq x y z
N MET A 1 -35.47 54.56 9.86
CA MET A 1 -35.69 53.15 9.53
C MET A 1 -34.42 52.49 8.98
N LEU A 2 -33.68 53.17 8.10
CA LEU A 2 -32.42 52.63 7.50
C LEU A 2 -31.27 52.46 8.51
N GLU A 3 -31.16 53.37 9.50
CA GLU A 3 -30.09 53.29 10.52
C GLU A 3 -30.23 52.07 11.46
N LYS A 4 -31.46 51.66 11.77
CA LYS A 4 -31.78 50.49 12.57
C LYS A 4 -31.48 49.18 11.83
N THR A 5 -31.59 49.16 10.50
CA THR A 5 -31.29 48.01 9.67
C THR A 5 -29.79 47.80 9.55
N GLN A 6 -29.02 48.88 9.39
CA GLN A 6 -27.55 48.82 9.33
C GLN A 6 -26.90 48.37 10.65
N SER A 7 -27.41 48.84 11.79
CA SER A 7 -26.90 48.39 13.10
C SER A 7 -27.15 46.91 13.35
N THR A 8 -28.30 46.40 12.91
CA THR A 8 -28.63 44.96 13.04
C THR A 8 -27.78 44.09 12.14
N GLU A 9 -27.43 44.54 10.92
CA GLU A 9 -26.51 43.81 10.01
C GLU A 9 -25.09 43.74 10.56
N ILE A 10 -24.59 44.87 11.10
CA ILE A 10 -23.23 44.92 11.68
C ILE A 10 -23.16 44.01 12.92
N GLU A 11 -24.17 43.99 13.76
CA GLU A 11 -24.23 43.12 14.93
C GLU A 11 -24.30 41.65 14.56
N ASN A 12 -25.04 41.28 13.51
CA ASN A 12 -25.10 39.93 12.97
C ASN A 12 -23.76 39.48 12.37
N ILE A 13 -23.04 40.35 11.65
CA ILE A 13 -21.72 40.08 11.11
C ILE A 13 -20.69 39.88 12.24
N TYR A 14 -20.73 40.74 13.25
CA TYR A 14 -19.85 40.62 14.42
C TYR A 14 -20.09 39.33 15.20
N ASN A 15 -21.33 38.98 15.49
CA ASN A 15 -21.69 37.75 16.20
C ASN A 15 -21.34 36.50 15.38
N ARG A 16 -21.51 36.51 14.06
CA ARG A 16 -21.13 35.41 13.14
C ARG A 16 -19.62 35.21 13.12
N ASN A 17 -18.84 36.29 13.13
CA ASN A 17 -17.40 36.21 13.21
C ASN A 17 -16.91 35.68 14.57
N LYS A 18 -17.49 36.16 15.68
CA LYS A 18 -17.15 35.70 17.02
C LYS A 18 -17.40 34.18 17.18
N ASN A 19 -18.58 33.72 16.74
CA ASN A 19 -18.90 32.30 16.78
C ASN A 19 -17.95 31.44 15.89
N LYS A 20 -17.53 31.96 14.75
CA LYS A 20 -16.54 31.31 13.88
C LYS A 20 -15.19 31.15 14.60
N TYR A 21 -14.69 32.20 15.25
CA TYR A 21 -13.45 32.15 16.02
C TYR A 21 -13.50 31.17 17.20
N ILE A 22 -14.65 31.14 17.91
CA ILE A 22 -14.86 30.19 19.01
C ILE A 22 -14.85 28.75 18.48
N LEU A 23 -15.59 28.50 17.40
CA LEU A 23 -15.64 27.17 16.78
C LEU A 23 -14.26 26.71 16.28
N GLU A 24 -13.51 27.61 15.64
CA GLU A 24 -12.16 27.36 15.17
C GLU A 24 -11.20 27.04 16.33
N LYS A 25 -11.26 27.79 17.43
CA LYS A 25 -10.47 27.55 18.62
C LYS A 25 -10.81 26.21 19.29
N VAL A 26 -12.09 25.89 19.38
CA VAL A 26 -12.56 24.61 19.93
C VAL A 26 -12.10 23.45 19.05
N SER A 27 -12.31 23.55 17.73
CA SER A 27 -11.86 22.53 16.77
C SER A 27 -10.34 22.32 16.83
N LYS A 28 -9.57 23.41 16.86
CA LYS A 28 -8.10 23.36 17.01
C LYS A 28 -7.69 22.61 18.28
N ASN A 29 -8.33 22.89 19.41
CA ASN A 29 -8.02 22.22 20.67
C ASN A 29 -8.41 20.72 20.62
N ILE A 30 -9.55 20.38 20.03
CA ILE A 30 -9.96 18.97 19.85
C ILE A 30 -8.94 18.23 18.99
N PHE A 31 -8.55 18.80 17.84
CA PHE A 31 -7.53 18.19 16.98
C PHE A 31 -6.16 18.07 17.66
N PHE A 32 -5.77 19.10 18.43
CA PHE A 32 -4.54 19.07 19.20
C PHE A 32 -4.53 17.95 20.24
N ILE A 33 -5.61 17.83 21.03
CA ILE A 33 -5.76 16.77 22.03
C ILE A 33 -5.80 15.39 21.36
N SER A 34 -6.55 15.24 20.27
CA SER A 34 -6.61 13.98 19.52
C SER A 34 -5.24 13.56 18.97
N SER A 35 -4.48 14.51 18.40
CA SER A 35 -3.13 14.24 17.90
C SER A 35 -2.17 13.90 19.03
N LEU A 36 -2.27 14.56 20.19
CA LEU A 36 -1.46 14.26 21.36
C LEU A 36 -1.74 12.85 21.89
N ILE A 37 -3.01 12.46 21.99
CA ILE A 37 -3.40 11.10 22.38
C ILE A 37 -2.84 10.06 21.39
N ALA A 38 -2.94 10.31 20.08
CA ALA A 38 -2.40 9.42 19.07
C ALA A 38 -0.88 9.23 19.20
N VAL A 39 -0.14 10.33 19.37
CA VAL A 39 1.33 10.29 19.57
C VAL A 39 1.70 9.56 20.86
N LEU A 40 1.02 9.86 21.97
CA LEU A 40 1.27 9.18 23.24
C LEU A 40 0.95 7.69 23.16
N SER A 41 -0.13 7.31 22.52
CA SER A 41 -0.48 5.90 22.31
C SER A 41 0.58 5.18 21.49
N LEU A 42 1.10 5.80 20.44
CA LEU A 42 2.17 5.24 19.62
C LEU A 42 3.45 5.06 20.45
N LEU A 43 3.84 6.06 21.23
CA LEU A 43 5.02 5.99 22.10
C LEU A 43 4.88 4.89 23.16
N LEU A 44 3.68 4.74 23.75
CA LEU A 44 3.39 3.67 24.71
C LEU A 44 3.51 2.29 24.06
N ILE A 45 2.97 2.11 22.85
CA ILE A 45 3.08 0.85 22.11
C ILE A 45 4.56 0.54 21.81
N ILE A 46 5.30 1.51 21.29
CA ILE A 46 6.73 1.36 20.99
C ILE A 46 7.49 1.00 22.28
N GLY A 47 7.31 1.76 23.35
CA GLY A 47 7.97 1.51 24.64
C GLY A 47 7.65 0.11 25.20
N PHE A 48 6.38 -0.30 25.14
CA PHE A 48 5.96 -1.63 25.57
C PHE A 48 6.58 -2.75 24.74
N VAL A 49 6.57 -2.60 23.41
CA VAL A 49 7.15 -3.60 22.49
C VAL A 49 8.66 -3.72 22.72
N PHE A 50 9.37 -2.60 22.83
CA PHE A 50 10.81 -2.61 23.14
C PHE A 50 11.10 -3.26 24.49
N TYR A 51 10.35 -2.87 25.53
CA TYR A 51 10.53 -3.44 26.86
C TYR A 51 10.35 -4.96 26.86
N LYS A 52 9.26 -5.45 26.26
CA LYS A 52 8.98 -6.89 26.17
C LYS A 52 9.94 -7.62 25.23
N GLY A 53 10.28 -7.00 24.09
CA GLY A 53 11.18 -7.58 23.10
C GLY A 53 12.63 -7.70 23.57
N LEU A 54 13.11 -6.73 24.37
CA LEU A 54 14.47 -6.76 24.92
C LEU A 54 14.60 -7.62 26.19
N THR A 55 13.50 -7.88 26.89
CA THR A 55 13.49 -8.67 28.14
C THR A 55 14.23 -10.01 28.02
N PRO A 56 14.05 -10.85 26.98
CA PRO A 56 14.77 -12.11 26.83
C PRO A 56 16.28 -11.94 26.76
N PHE A 57 16.74 -10.91 26.06
CA PHE A 57 18.17 -10.65 25.84
C PHE A 57 18.85 -10.08 27.09
N ILE A 58 18.18 -9.14 27.78
CA ILE A 58 18.76 -8.45 28.94
C ILE A 58 18.67 -9.32 30.22
N PHE A 59 17.53 -9.96 30.45
CA PHE A 59 17.24 -10.66 31.71
C PHE A 59 17.41 -12.18 31.65
N LYS A 60 17.29 -12.79 30.44
CA LYS A 60 17.44 -14.24 30.29
C LYS A 60 18.74 -14.66 29.60
N GLY A 61 19.59 -13.69 29.19
CA GLY A 61 20.90 -13.96 28.62
C GLY A 61 20.91 -14.60 27.25
N TYR A 62 19.80 -14.47 26.46
CA TYR A 62 19.78 -14.95 25.09
C TYR A 62 20.74 -14.15 24.21
N SER A 63 21.50 -14.86 23.37
CA SER A 63 22.44 -14.26 22.43
C SER A 63 21.69 -13.57 21.28
N PHE A 64 22.00 -12.30 21.01
CA PHE A 64 21.49 -11.60 19.83
C PHE A 64 21.97 -12.27 18.53
N ILE A 65 23.20 -12.78 18.51
CA ILE A 65 23.76 -13.44 17.33
C ILE A 65 22.97 -14.70 17.02
N ASP A 66 22.75 -15.56 18.03
CA ASP A 66 22.01 -16.80 17.86
C ASP A 66 20.54 -16.55 17.47
N PHE A 67 19.95 -15.45 17.94
CA PHE A 67 18.62 -15.04 17.54
C PHE A 67 18.53 -14.72 16.05
N PHE A 68 19.47 -13.95 15.50
CA PHE A 68 19.44 -13.56 14.09
C PHE A 68 19.98 -14.63 13.14
N THR A 69 20.92 -15.46 13.59
CA THR A 69 21.58 -16.49 12.75
C THR A 69 21.02 -17.89 12.95
N GLY A 70 20.34 -18.14 14.06
CA GLY A 70 19.72 -19.43 14.34
C GLY A 70 18.59 -19.74 13.37
N SER A 71 18.51 -20.99 12.93
CA SER A 71 17.49 -21.47 11.98
C SER A 71 16.23 -22.03 12.67
N ASP A 72 16.34 -22.42 13.93
CA ASP A 72 15.30 -23.15 14.65
C ASP A 72 14.50 -22.24 15.55
N TRP A 73 13.17 -22.22 15.36
CA TRP A 73 12.21 -21.57 16.26
C TRP A 73 11.47 -22.64 17.06
N LEU A 74 12.03 -23.01 18.21
CA LEU A 74 11.48 -24.01 19.12
C LEU A 74 11.46 -23.48 20.56
N PRO A 75 10.45 -22.65 20.93
CA PRO A 75 10.37 -22.04 22.26
C PRO A 75 10.36 -23.04 23.42
N GLY A 76 9.82 -24.25 23.20
CA GLY A 76 9.81 -25.34 24.19
C GLY A 76 11.18 -25.95 24.46
N SER A 77 12.18 -25.65 23.64
CA SER A 77 13.57 -26.09 23.77
C SER A 77 14.56 -24.92 23.87
N ASP A 78 14.05 -23.75 24.25
CA ASP A 78 14.80 -22.48 24.37
C ASP A 78 15.60 -22.07 23.11
N LYS A 79 15.13 -22.49 21.93
CA LYS A 79 15.71 -22.07 20.64
C LYS A 79 14.84 -21.01 19.98
N PHE A 80 15.42 -19.84 19.75
CA PHE A 80 14.72 -18.66 19.22
C PHE A 80 15.42 -18.08 17.98
N GLY A 81 15.76 -18.93 17.00
CA GLY A 81 16.40 -18.49 15.76
C GLY A 81 15.37 -18.01 14.74
N ILE A 82 15.56 -16.81 14.15
CA ILE A 82 14.65 -16.22 13.14
C ILE A 82 15.21 -16.23 11.72
N ALA A 83 16.43 -16.71 11.50
CA ALA A 83 17.09 -16.67 10.18
C ALA A 83 16.21 -17.25 9.06
N THR A 84 15.62 -18.43 9.29
CA THR A 84 14.74 -19.09 8.32
C THR A 84 13.49 -18.25 8.00
N MET A 85 12.90 -17.59 9.00
CA MET A 85 11.73 -16.73 8.80
C MET A 85 12.08 -15.49 7.99
N VAL A 86 13.24 -14.87 8.27
CA VAL A 86 13.73 -13.69 7.52
C VAL A 86 14.02 -14.06 6.07
N VAL A 87 14.75 -15.15 5.82
CA VAL A 87 15.04 -15.63 4.47
C VAL A 87 13.74 -15.97 3.72
N ALA A 88 12.81 -16.69 4.35
CA ALA A 88 11.54 -17.04 3.74
C ALA A 88 10.72 -15.79 3.38
N SER A 89 10.68 -14.77 4.23
CA SER A 89 9.95 -13.53 3.94
C SER A 89 10.58 -12.75 2.78
N ILE A 90 11.92 -12.68 2.72
CA ILE A 90 12.63 -12.02 1.62
C ILE A 90 12.35 -12.78 0.28
N VAL A 91 12.47 -14.10 0.28
CA VAL A 91 12.21 -14.90 -0.93
C VAL A 91 10.75 -14.78 -1.35
N ALA A 92 9.80 -14.80 -0.41
CA ALA A 92 8.39 -14.61 -0.71
C ALA A 92 8.12 -13.24 -1.32
N THR A 93 8.68 -12.18 -0.75
CA THR A 93 8.51 -10.80 -1.23
C THR A 93 9.12 -10.63 -2.62
N VAL A 94 10.37 -11.05 -2.81
CA VAL A 94 11.04 -10.96 -4.12
C VAL A 94 10.29 -11.78 -5.17
N GLY A 95 9.86 -12.99 -4.83
CA GLY A 95 9.06 -13.84 -5.72
C GLY A 95 7.74 -13.18 -6.11
N ALA A 96 7.05 -12.56 -5.16
CA ALA A 96 5.81 -11.84 -5.41
C ALA A 96 6.03 -10.61 -6.31
N LEU A 97 7.11 -9.87 -6.10
CA LEU A 97 7.48 -8.72 -6.93
C LEU A 97 7.80 -9.15 -8.37
N ILE A 98 8.54 -10.22 -8.56
CA ILE A 98 8.89 -10.74 -9.90
C ILE A 98 7.64 -11.06 -10.72
N ILE A 99 6.58 -11.55 -10.09
CA ILE A 99 5.31 -11.87 -10.75
C ILE A 99 4.39 -10.66 -10.81
N GLY A 100 4.15 -10.00 -9.68
CA GLY A 100 3.15 -8.96 -9.52
C GLY A 100 3.49 -7.66 -10.25
N VAL A 101 4.76 -7.24 -10.21
CA VAL A 101 5.17 -5.95 -10.82
C VAL A 101 5.01 -5.94 -12.33
N PRO A 102 5.52 -6.93 -13.10
CA PRO A 102 5.31 -6.94 -14.54
C PRO A 102 3.82 -6.99 -14.93
N ILE A 103 3.03 -7.84 -14.28
CA ILE A 103 1.60 -7.97 -14.54
C ILE A 103 0.88 -6.66 -14.22
N GLY A 104 1.17 -6.05 -13.06
CA GLY A 104 0.56 -4.81 -12.62
C GLY A 104 0.88 -3.64 -13.55
N ILE A 105 2.16 -3.45 -13.91
CA ILE A 105 2.58 -2.37 -14.82
C ILE A 105 1.97 -2.56 -16.23
N LEU A 106 2.03 -3.78 -16.78
CA LEU A 106 1.44 -4.05 -18.11
C LEU A 106 -0.07 -3.82 -18.12
N THR A 107 -0.76 -4.19 -17.04
CA THR A 107 -2.19 -3.90 -16.88
C THR A 107 -2.44 -2.41 -16.78
N ALA A 108 -1.66 -1.65 -16.03
CA ALA A 108 -1.77 -0.20 -15.93
C ALA A 108 -1.53 0.48 -17.30
N VAL A 109 -0.51 0.04 -18.06
CA VAL A 109 -0.26 0.50 -19.44
C VAL A 109 -1.45 0.20 -20.34
N PHE A 110 -1.99 -1.01 -20.26
CA PHE A 110 -3.16 -1.37 -21.03
C PHE A 110 -4.34 -0.44 -20.75
N ILE A 111 -4.67 -0.20 -19.50
CA ILE A 111 -5.79 0.66 -19.08
C ILE A 111 -5.55 2.12 -19.47
N ALA A 112 -4.32 2.63 -19.27
CA ALA A 112 -4.01 4.04 -19.50
C ALA A 112 -3.87 4.42 -20.98
N GLU A 113 -3.25 3.54 -21.82
CA GLU A 113 -2.79 3.88 -23.16
C GLU A 113 -3.44 3.07 -24.29
N VAL A 114 -3.91 1.87 -24.01
CA VAL A 114 -4.36 0.92 -25.04
C VAL A 114 -5.87 0.73 -25.02
N ALA A 115 -6.46 0.57 -23.85
CA ALA A 115 -7.86 0.23 -23.70
C ALA A 115 -8.81 1.30 -24.26
N PRO A 116 -9.90 0.90 -24.95
CA PRO A 116 -10.97 1.82 -25.29
C PRO A 116 -11.54 2.50 -24.04
N LYS A 117 -11.95 3.77 -24.15
CA LYS A 117 -12.46 4.55 -23.00
C LYS A 117 -13.59 3.85 -22.24
N LYS A 118 -14.44 3.09 -22.92
CA LYS A 118 -15.54 2.32 -22.30
C LYS A 118 -15.00 1.20 -21.40
N VAL A 119 -13.96 0.51 -21.85
CA VAL A 119 -13.33 -0.60 -21.10
C VAL A 119 -12.56 -0.06 -19.90
N ALA A 120 -11.75 0.98 -20.08
CA ALA A 120 -11.03 1.62 -18.98
C ALA A 120 -11.97 2.13 -17.88
N LYS A 121 -13.13 2.71 -18.23
CA LYS A 121 -14.14 3.17 -17.26
C LYS A 121 -14.73 2.06 -16.38
N ILE A 122 -14.66 0.81 -16.81
CA ILE A 122 -15.16 -0.35 -16.05
C ILE A 122 -14.01 -0.97 -15.24
N ILE A 123 -12.82 -1.12 -15.85
CA ILE A 123 -11.70 -1.82 -15.23
C ILE A 123 -11.08 -0.98 -14.10
N SER A 124 -10.87 0.33 -14.28
CA SER A 124 -10.24 1.16 -13.22
C SER A 124 -11.03 1.13 -11.91
N PRO A 125 -12.36 1.38 -11.86
CA PRO A 125 -13.11 1.24 -10.62
C PRO A 125 -13.12 -0.20 -10.05
N ALA A 126 -13.11 -1.22 -10.92
CA ALA A 126 -13.05 -2.62 -10.45
C ALA A 126 -11.72 -2.91 -9.74
N VAL A 127 -10.60 -2.38 -10.25
CA VAL A 127 -9.28 -2.48 -9.60
C VAL A 127 -9.27 -1.73 -8.27
N GLU A 128 -9.87 -0.53 -8.21
CA GLU A 128 -9.99 0.24 -6.97
C GLU A 128 -10.83 -0.50 -5.91
N LEU A 129 -11.90 -1.17 -6.30
CA LEU A 129 -12.68 -2.02 -5.40
C LEU A 129 -11.87 -3.20 -4.87
N LEU A 130 -11.04 -3.84 -5.71
CA LEU A 130 -10.13 -4.89 -5.26
C LEU A 130 -9.09 -4.38 -4.26
N ALA A 131 -8.59 -3.15 -4.42
CA ALA A 131 -7.69 -2.52 -3.45
C ALA A 131 -8.35 -2.30 -2.08
N GLY A 132 -9.68 -2.18 -2.02
CA GLY A 132 -10.45 -2.05 -0.78
C GLY A 132 -10.68 -3.37 -0.03
N ILE A 133 -10.34 -4.51 -0.60
CA ILE A 133 -10.51 -5.82 0.05
C ILE A 133 -9.49 -5.98 1.19
N PRO A 134 -9.92 -6.27 2.44
CA PRO A 134 -9.00 -6.54 3.54
C PRO A 134 -8.03 -7.68 3.23
N SER A 135 -6.74 -7.52 3.56
CA SER A 135 -5.69 -8.51 3.30
C SER A 135 -5.98 -9.91 3.87
N VAL A 136 -6.72 -9.97 4.98
CA VAL A 136 -7.17 -11.22 5.59
C VAL A 136 -8.01 -12.06 4.63
N LEU A 137 -8.85 -11.43 3.79
CA LEU A 137 -9.67 -12.16 2.81
C LEU A 137 -8.81 -12.78 1.71
N TYR A 138 -7.74 -12.11 1.27
CA TYR A 138 -6.76 -12.71 0.36
C TYR A 138 -6.06 -13.91 1.00
N GLY A 139 -5.76 -13.85 2.30
CA GLY A 139 -5.20 -14.98 3.05
C GLY A 139 -6.16 -16.17 3.12
N ILE A 140 -7.45 -15.93 3.41
CA ILE A 140 -8.48 -16.96 3.43
C ILE A 140 -8.66 -17.57 2.02
N PHE A 141 -8.73 -16.75 0.99
CA PHE A 141 -8.77 -17.21 -0.40
C PHE A 141 -7.54 -18.08 -0.75
N GLY A 142 -6.36 -17.65 -0.31
CA GLY A 142 -5.12 -18.41 -0.48
C GLY A 142 -5.21 -19.79 0.15
N LEU A 143 -5.70 -19.90 1.38
CA LEU A 143 -5.87 -21.17 2.08
C LEU A 143 -6.96 -22.04 1.45
N ALA A 144 -8.08 -21.45 1.04
CA ALA A 144 -9.22 -22.19 0.52
C ALA A 144 -9.07 -22.63 -0.95
N VAL A 145 -8.34 -21.83 -1.76
CA VAL A 145 -8.26 -22.05 -3.22
C VAL A 145 -6.83 -22.34 -3.66
N ILE A 146 -5.86 -21.46 -3.35
CA ILE A 146 -4.50 -21.59 -3.90
C ILE A 146 -3.78 -22.82 -3.34
N VAL A 147 -3.84 -23.01 -2.01
CA VAL A 147 -3.16 -24.12 -1.34
C VAL A 147 -3.66 -25.49 -1.83
N PRO A 148 -4.98 -25.79 -1.91
CA PRO A 148 -5.46 -27.06 -2.46
C PRO A 148 -5.11 -27.26 -3.93
N ASN A 149 -5.15 -26.20 -4.74
CA ASN A 149 -4.77 -26.32 -6.15
C ASN A 149 -3.28 -26.67 -6.32
N ILE A 150 -2.40 -26.04 -5.55
CA ILE A 150 -0.96 -26.37 -5.57
C ILE A 150 -0.75 -27.82 -5.12
N GLN A 151 -1.44 -28.24 -4.06
CA GLN A 151 -1.37 -29.62 -3.58
C GLN A 151 -1.74 -30.63 -4.68
N ASN A 152 -2.84 -30.37 -5.39
CA ASN A 152 -3.34 -31.26 -6.43
C ASN A 152 -2.46 -31.25 -7.68
N ILE A 153 -2.02 -30.06 -8.14
CA ILE A 153 -1.22 -29.94 -9.36
C ILE A 153 0.15 -30.59 -9.21
N PHE A 154 0.77 -30.43 -8.05
CA PHE A 154 2.13 -30.94 -7.79
C PHE A 154 2.14 -32.28 -7.03
N ASN A 155 0.97 -32.87 -6.75
CA ASN A 155 0.82 -34.10 -5.96
C ASN A 155 1.60 -34.08 -4.63
N LEU A 156 1.51 -32.95 -3.91
CA LEU A 156 2.23 -32.73 -2.65
C LEU A 156 1.44 -33.28 -1.46
N PRO A 157 2.11 -33.74 -0.39
CA PRO A 157 1.43 -34.15 0.85
C PRO A 157 0.68 -32.99 1.52
N LYS A 158 1.19 -31.76 1.34
CA LYS A 158 0.58 -30.49 1.81
C LYS A 158 0.80 -29.40 0.78
N GLY A 159 -0.23 -28.62 0.47
CA GLY A 159 -0.14 -27.52 -0.48
C GLY A 159 0.38 -26.20 0.13
N GLN A 160 0.52 -26.14 1.46
CA GLN A 160 1.12 -25.01 2.17
C GLN A 160 2.60 -24.92 1.82
N SER A 161 2.96 -23.96 0.99
CA SER A 161 4.30 -23.81 0.41
C SER A 161 4.65 -22.36 0.19
N LEU A 162 5.94 -22.07 0.03
CA LEU A 162 6.42 -20.75 -0.32
C LEU A 162 5.79 -20.26 -1.64
N LEU A 163 5.57 -21.15 -2.59
CA LEU A 163 4.89 -20.83 -3.86
C LEU A 163 3.46 -20.32 -3.63
N ALA A 164 2.71 -20.95 -2.70
CA ALA A 164 1.37 -20.46 -2.35
C ALA A 164 1.41 -19.03 -1.80
N VAL A 165 2.36 -18.74 -0.92
CA VAL A 165 2.57 -17.40 -0.37
C VAL A 165 2.92 -16.39 -1.47
N ILE A 166 3.85 -16.73 -2.37
CA ILE A 166 4.26 -15.89 -3.50
C ILE A 166 3.05 -15.53 -4.37
N ILE A 167 2.22 -16.50 -4.73
CA ILE A 167 1.05 -16.29 -5.58
C ILE A 167 0.03 -15.36 -4.88
N VAL A 168 -0.29 -15.64 -3.61
CA VAL A 168 -1.25 -14.83 -2.84
C VAL A 168 -0.76 -13.40 -2.69
N LEU A 169 0.52 -13.20 -2.33
CA LEU A 169 1.13 -11.86 -2.22
C LEU A 169 1.13 -11.14 -3.56
N SER A 170 1.44 -11.83 -4.66
CA SER A 170 1.39 -11.24 -6.00
C SER A 170 0.00 -10.71 -6.32
N ILE A 171 -1.05 -11.51 -6.07
CA ILE A 171 -2.44 -11.10 -6.31
C ILE A 171 -2.83 -9.91 -5.42
N MET A 172 -2.44 -9.94 -4.15
CA MET A 172 -2.76 -8.90 -3.18
C MET A 172 -2.17 -7.53 -3.54
N MET A 173 -0.97 -7.49 -4.15
CA MET A 173 -0.32 -6.22 -4.50
C MET A 173 -0.76 -5.67 -5.86
N LEU A 174 -1.36 -6.50 -6.76
CA LEU A 174 -1.77 -6.06 -8.10
C LEU A 174 -2.65 -4.81 -8.10
N PRO A 175 -3.72 -4.70 -7.29
CA PRO A 175 -4.60 -3.53 -7.33
C PRO A 175 -3.86 -2.22 -7.06
N THR A 176 -2.98 -2.20 -6.08
CA THR A 176 -2.18 -1.02 -5.72
C THR A 176 -1.21 -0.65 -6.82
N ILE A 177 -0.45 -1.63 -7.34
CA ILE A 177 0.50 -1.40 -8.44
C ILE A 177 -0.24 -0.86 -9.67
N ILE A 178 -1.37 -1.45 -10.04
CA ILE A 178 -2.16 -1.03 -11.21
C ILE A 178 -2.66 0.41 -11.03
N SER A 179 -3.34 0.71 -9.93
CA SER A 179 -3.98 2.01 -9.69
C SER A 179 -2.96 3.16 -9.64
N VAL A 180 -1.87 2.99 -8.88
CA VAL A 180 -0.83 4.03 -8.76
C VAL A 180 -0.05 4.18 -10.05
N SER A 181 0.30 3.08 -10.74
CA SER A 181 0.99 3.13 -12.02
C SER A 181 0.11 3.73 -13.13
N GLU A 182 -1.19 3.39 -13.19
CA GLU A 182 -2.14 3.99 -14.13
C GLU A 182 -2.19 5.51 -13.95
N THR A 183 -2.29 5.99 -12.70
CA THR A 183 -2.30 7.41 -12.38
C THR A 183 -1.01 8.09 -12.83
N ALA A 184 0.14 7.49 -12.56
CA ALA A 184 1.45 8.00 -12.98
C ALA A 184 1.59 8.08 -14.51
N ILE A 185 1.13 7.05 -15.24
CA ILE A 185 1.15 7.02 -16.70
C ILE A 185 0.23 8.08 -17.30
N ARG A 186 -0.95 8.27 -16.73
CA ARG A 186 -1.90 9.31 -17.17
C ARG A 186 -1.42 10.72 -16.89
N ALA A 187 -0.57 10.93 -15.88
CA ALA A 187 0.02 12.22 -15.55
C ALA A 187 1.10 12.69 -16.55
N VAL A 188 1.61 11.81 -17.42
CA VAL A 188 2.60 12.19 -18.45
C VAL A 188 1.98 13.17 -19.44
N PRO A 189 2.61 14.35 -19.67
CA PRO A 189 2.09 15.38 -20.59
C PRO A 189 1.89 14.83 -22.00
N LYS A 190 0.76 15.18 -22.62
CA LYS A 190 0.41 14.73 -24.00
C LYS A 190 1.48 15.17 -25.02
N ALA A 191 2.11 16.32 -24.81
CA ALA A 191 3.16 16.83 -25.68
C ALA A 191 4.32 15.82 -25.88
N TYR A 192 4.65 15.01 -24.88
CA TYR A 192 5.70 13.99 -25.01
C TYR A 192 5.27 12.87 -25.96
N LYS A 193 4.01 12.46 -25.88
CA LYS A 193 3.44 11.44 -26.78
C LYS A 193 3.32 11.94 -28.21
N GLU A 194 2.77 13.13 -28.38
CA GLU A 194 2.58 13.79 -29.67
C GLU A 194 3.93 14.08 -30.35
N GLY A 195 4.93 14.56 -29.60
CA GLY A 195 6.28 14.78 -30.11
C GLY A 195 6.95 13.48 -30.59
N SER A 196 6.82 12.38 -29.84
CA SER A 196 7.35 11.07 -30.25
C SER A 196 6.68 10.55 -31.55
N LEU A 197 5.35 10.65 -31.63
CA LEU A 197 4.60 10.23 -32.81
C LEU A 197 4.93 11.11 -34.03
N ALA A 198 5.14 12.42 -33.85
CA ALA A 198 5.54 13.34 -34.91
C ALA A 198 6.93 13.04 -35.50
N LEU A 199 7.82 12.45 -34.70
CA LEU A 199 9.12 11.94 -35.14
C LEU A 199 9.04 10.56 -35.82
N GLY A 200 7.84 10.01 -36.04
CA GLY A 200 7.61 8.75 -36.75
C GLY A 200 7.70 7.50 -35.84
N ALA A 201 7.76 7.65 -34.52
CA ALA A 201 7.71 6.49 -33.63
C ALA A 201 6.32 5.83 -33.66
N SER A 202 6.28 4.51 -33.57
CA SER A 202 5.05 3.77 -33.39
C SER A 202 4.42 4.01 -32.01
N LYS A 203 3.12 3.72 -31.86
CA LYS A 203 2.44 3.83 -30.56
C LYS A 203 3.12 2.99 -29.47
N ILE A 204 3.55 1.78 -29.82
CA ILE A 204 4.24 0.88 -28.87
C ILE A 204 5.58 1.48 -28.46
N GLU A 205 6.38 1.96 -29.41
CA GLU A 205 7.65 2.62 -29.08
C GLU A 205 7.47 3.85 -28.22
N THR A 206 6.46 4.68 -28.50
CA THR A 206 6.12 5.84 -27.68
C THR A 206 5.81 5.43 -26.24
N ILE A 207 5.01 4.38 -26.04
CA ILE A 207 4.68 3.89 -24.69
C ILE A 207 5.95 3.44 -23.94
N PHE A 208 6.75 2.56 -24.54
CA PHE A 208 7.88 1.96 -23.84
C PHE A 208 9.12 2.86 -23.76
N LYS A 209 9.37 3.70 -24.77
CA LYS A 209 10.58 4.56 -24.82
C LYS A 209 10.36 5.97 -24.29
N VAL A 210 9.11 6.45 -24.18
CA VAL A 210 8.82 7.83 -23.77
C VAL A 210 7.90 7.86 -22.54
N VAL A 211 6.72 7.23 -22.62
CA VAL A 211 5.72 7.32 -21.55
C VAL A 211 6.16 6.62 -20.27
N LEU A 212 6.58 5.36 -20.35
CA LEU A 212 7.02 4.59 -19.17
C LEU A 212 8.26 5.21 -18.49
N PRO A 213 9.31 5.61 -19.22
CA PRO A 213 10.43 6.32 -18.60
C PRO A 213 10.04 7.65 -17.95
N ALA A 214 9.11 8.42 -18.58
CA ALA A 214 8.61 9.66 -18.00
C ALA A 214 7.77 9.43 -16.73
N ALA A 215 7.04 8.31 -16.64
CA ALA A 215 6.25 7.92 -15.47
C ALA A 215 7.06 7.15 -14.40
N LYS A 216 8.36 6.90 -14.62
CA LYS A 216 9.19 5.99 -13.80
C LYS A 216 9.11 6.28 -12.30
N SER A 217 9.17 7.54 -11.88
CA SER A 217 9.13 7.92 -10.46
C SER A 217 7.81 7.51 -9.80
N GLY A 218 6.68 7.71 -10.49
CA GLY A 218 5.37 7.30 -9.98
C GLY A 218 5.17 5.78 -10.01
N ILE A 219 5.70 5.09 -11.02
CA ILE A 219 5.66 3.62 -11.10
C ILE A 219 6.51 3.00 -9.98
N LEU A 220 7.69 3.56 -9.70
CA LEU A 220 8.53 3.07 -8.59
C LEU A 220 7.89 3.31 -7.22
N ALA A 221 7.06 4.35 -7.09
CA ALA A 221 6.29 4.58 -5.85
C ALA A 221 5.11 3.61 -5.67
N ALA A 222 4.73 2.88 -6.71
CA ALA A 222 3.67 1.87 -6.68
C ALA A 222 4.16 0.49 -6.19
N ILE A 223 5.47 0.28 -6.18
CA ILE A 223 6.16 -0.97 -5.86
C ILE A 223 6.70 -0.92 -4.42
#